data_9ace579d701dd6e7ca535d5ad230fe69
#
_entry.id   9ace579d701dd6e7ca535d5ad230fe69
#
_cell.length_a   1.000
_cell.length_b   1.000
_cell.length_c   1.000
_cell.angle_alpha   90.00
_cell.angle_beta   90.00
_cell.angle_gamma   90.00
#
_symmetry.space_group_name_H-M   'P 1'
#
loop_
_entity.id
_entity.type
_entity.pdbx_description
1 polymer ?
#
loop_
_entity_poly.entity_id
_entity_poly.type
_entity_poly.pdbx_seq_one_letter_code
_entity_poly.pdbx_strand_id
1 'polypeptide(L)'
;MSKLIDRLDKDGTRLPIKIDSTSNGEYEPIPISAINEQANKLALQRADDNAKRSAQSRRKFLISSCGAASTLLAFNQANAYHNKRGGFFDVREESALDSFSAAAQVDGDEFIFDVQGHYVNPEGDWLGRMPPSARPYAGMGKARCEAGEEGGDRGYLNCLNANEF
;
A
#
# COMPACT_ATOMS: atom_id res chain seq x y z
N MET A 1 11.51 -7.11 8.03
CA MET A 1 10.14 -6.86 7.51
C MET A 1 9.04 -7.71 8.20
N SER A 2 9.26 -9.00 8.47
CA SER A 2 8.26 -9.90 9.10
C SER A 2 7.66 -9.38 10.41
N LYS A 3 8.46 -8.92 11.37
CA LYS A 3 7.98 -8.49 12.71
C LYS A 3 7.05 -7.26 12.72
N LEU A 4 7.14 -6.37 11.73
CA LEU A 4 6.25 -5.21 11.63
C LEU A 4 4.89 -5.61 11.11
N ILE A 5 4.85 -6.44 10.07
CA ILE A 5 3.63 -7.01 9.50
C ILE A 5 2.88 -7.82 10.57
N ASP A 6 3.61 -8.54 11.43
CA ASP A 6 3.06 -9.33 12.53
C ASP A 6 2.30 -8.47 13.57
N ARG A 7 2.70 -7.23 13.73
CA ARG A 7 2.03 -6.29 14.65
C ARG A 7 0.82 -5.60 14.01
N LEU A 8 0.87 -5.37 12.69
CA LEU A 8 -0.12 -4.58 11.97
C LEU A 8 -1.30 -5.40 11.45
N ASP A 9 -1.10 -6.70 11.25
CA ASP A 9 -2.13 -7.60 10.70
C ASP A 9 -2.04 -9.00 11.34
N LYS A 10 -2.33 -9.07 12.63
CA LYS A 10 -2.26 -10.32 13.41
C LYS A 10 -3.17 -11.41 12.85
N ASP A 11 -4.33 -11.02 12.35
CA ASP A 11 -5.36 -11.94 11.89
C ASP A 11 -5.31 -12.24 10.39
N GLY A 12 -4.36 -11.62 9.65
CA GLY A 12 -4.23 -11.79 8.21
C GLY A 12 -5.48 -11.33 7.47
N THR A 13 -5.98 -10.15 7.80
CA THR A 13 -7.19 -9.56 7.20
C THR A 13 -6.89 -8.51 6.14
N ARG A 14 -5.63 -8.06 6.05
CA ARG A 14 -5.21 -7.05 5.08
C ARG A 14 -4.93 -7.69 3.73
N LEU A 15 -5.63 -7.21 2.73
CA LEU A 15 -5.33 -7.56 1.34
C LEU A 15 -4.02 -6.89 0.89
N PRO A 16 -3.20 -7.57 0.06
CA PRO A 16 -1.98 -7.01 -0.52
C PRO A 16 -2.27 -5.80 -1.42
N ILE A 17 -3.41 -5.85 -2.11
CA ILE A 17 -3.95 -4.76 -2.91
C ILE A 17 -5.33 -4.46 -2.34
N LYS A 18 -5.50 -3.28 -1.77
CA LYS A 18 -6.73 -2.87 -1.11
C LYS A 18 -7.35 -1.71 -1.86
N ILE A 19 -8.57 -1.90 -2.31
CA ILE A 19 -9.40 -0.80 -2.82
C ILE A 19 -10.24 -0.30 -1.65
N ASP A 20 -10.03 0.94 -1.28
CA ASP A 20 -10.67 1.56 -0.14
C ASP A 20 -11.04 3.00 -0.44
N SER A 21 -11.88 3.55 0.38
CA SER A 21 -12.16 4.97 0.36
C SER A 21 -11.06 5.71 1.10
N THR A 22 -10.48 6.73 0.47
CA THR A 22 -9.39 7.52 1.04
C THR A 22 -9.66 9.00 0.89
N SER A 23 -9.05 9.80 1.76
CA SER A 23 -9.09 11.25 1.71
C SER A 23 -7.73 11.81 2.09
N ASN A 24 -7.38 12.96 1.53
CA ASN A 24 -6.21 13.75 1.94
C ASN A 24 -6.46 14.58 3.22
N GLY A 25 -7.65 14.45 3.83
CA GLY A 25 -8.05 15.18 5.03
C GLY A 25 -8.80 16.50 4.76
N GLU A 26 -8.89 16.93 3.50
CA GLU A 26 -9.64 18.14 3.11
C GLU A 26 -11.11 17.85 2.80
N TYR A 27 -11.38 16.64 2.36
CA TYR A 27 -12.70 16.19 1.93
C TYR A 27 -13.13 14.95 2.67
N GLU A 28 -14.44 14.79 2.87
CA GLU A 28 -15.01 13.55 3.35
C GLU A 28 -14.74 12.42 2.33
N PRO A 29 -14.25 11.25 2.77
CA PRO A 29 -13.99 10.14 1.86
C PRO A 29 -15.26 9.70 1.15
N ILE A 30 -15.17 9.50 -0.16
CA ILE A 30 -16.28 8.94 -0.94
C ILE A 30 -16.49 7.50 -0.48
N PRO A 31 -17.72 7.07 -0.14
CA PRO A 31 -17.99 5.69 0.26
C PRO A 31 -17.52 4.69 -0.80
N ILE A 32 -16.97 3.57 -0.33
CA ILE A 32 -16.55 2.49 -1.23
C ILE A 32 -17.78 1.96 -2.01
N SER A 33 -17.61 1.69 -3.30
CA SER A 33 -18.69 1.15 -4.11
C SER A 33 -19.05 -0.29 -3.70
N ALA A 34 -20.30 -0.67 -3.86
CA ALA A 34 -20.75 -2.04 -3.57
C ALA A 34 -19.96 -3.11 -4.35
N ILE A 35 -19.51 -2.80 -5.56
CA ILE A 35 -18.67 -3.69 -6.38
C ILE A 35 -17.31 -3.89 -5.74
N ASN A 36 -16.67 -2.80 -5.30
CA ASN A 36 -15.36 -2.86 -4.66
C ASN A 36 -15.44 -3.52 -3.28
N GLU A 37 -16.53 -3.30 -2.54
CA GLU A 37 -16.78 -3.99 -1.28
C GLU A 37 -16.93 -5.51 -1.49
N GLN A 38 -17.66 -5.91 -2.52
CA GLN A 38 -17.79 -7.32 -2.90
C GLN A 38 -16.46 -7.91 -3.36
N ALA A 39 -15.67 -7.17 -4.15
CA ALA A 39 -14.35 -7.60 -4.60
C ALA A 39 -13.41 -7.85 -3.41
N ASN A 40 -13.38 -6.96 -2.42
CA ASN A 40 -12.59 -7.14 -1.20
C ASN A 40 -13.02 -8.39 -0.41
N LYS A 41 -14.33 -8.65 -0.27
CA LYS A 41 -14.86 -9.86 0.39
C LYS A 41 -14.45 -11.13 -0.37
N LEU A 42 -14.58 -11.11 -1.68
CA LEU A 42 -14.20 -12.24 -2.55
C LEU A 42 -12.68 -12.51 -2.50
N ALA A 43 -11.86 -11.46 -2.47
CA ALA A 43 -10.42 -11.59 -2.35
C ALA A 43 -10.01 -12.28 -1.04
N LEU A 44 -10.63 -11.94 0.09
CA LEU A 44 -10.38 -12.61 1.37
C LEU A 44 -10.84 -14.08 1.35
N GLN A 45 -11.98 -14.39 0.73
CA GLN A 45 -12.45 -15.75 0.58
C GLN A 45 -11.49 -16.60 -0.27
N ARG A 46 -11.07 -16.07 -1.44
CA ARG A 46 -10.07 -16.73 -2.29
C ARG A 46 -8.74 -16.94 -1.55
N ALA A 47 -8.33 -15.97 -0.74
CA ALA A 47 -7.11 -16.09 0.05
C ALA A 47 -7.21 -17.21 1.09
N ASP A 48 -8.35 -17.37 1.76
CA ASP A 48 -8.58 -18.48 2.70
C ASP A 48 -8.51 -19.85 2.00
N ASP A 49 -9.16 -19.98 0.86
CA ASP A 49 -9.22 -21.24 0.12
C ASP A 49 -7.85 -21.59 -0.47
N ASN A 50 -7.16 -20.62 -1.06
CA ASN A 50 -5.85 -20.84 -1.67
C ASN A 50 -4.75 -21.07 -0.61
N ALA A 51 -4.85 -20.43 0.55
CA ALA A 51 -3.95 -20.68 1.68
C ALA A 51 -4.05 -22.15 2.15
N LYS A 52 -5.27 -22.68 2.27
CA LYS A 52 -5.52 -24.10 2.60
C LYS A 52 -4.95 -25.03 1.54
N ARG A 53 -5.17 -24.74 0.24
CA ARG A 53 -4.68 -25.53 -0.89
C ARG A 53 -3.16 -25.57 -0.98
N SER A 54 -2.50 -24.48 -0.60
CA SER A 54 -1.03 -24.35 -0.58
C SER A 54 -0.39 -24.72 0.77
N ALA A 55 -1.18 -25.24 1.73
CA ALA A 55 -0.74 -25.59 3.09
C ALA A 55 -0.03 -24.44 3.81
N GLN A 56 -0.52 -23.20 3.64
CA GLN A 56 0.01 -22.00 4.25
C GLN A 56 -1.03 -21.37 5.19
N SER A 57 -0.57 -20.51 6.13
CA SER A 57 -1.48 -19.61 6.83
C SER A 57 -2.01 -18.55 5.85
N ARG A 58 -3.26 -18.10 6.04
CA ARG A 58 -3.85 -17.03 5.22
C ARG A 58 -2.93 -15.81 5.12
N ARG A 59 -2.34 -15.41 6.22
CA ARG A 59 -1.42 -14.28 6.28
C ARG A 59 -0.17 -14.50 5.43
N LYS A 60 0.47 -15.69 5.51
CA LYS A 60 1.62 -16.01 4.68
C LYS A 60 1.25 -15.99 3.20
N PHE A 61 0.06 -16.47 2.87
CA PHE A 61 -0.46 -16.44 1.52
C PHE A 61 -0.69 -14.99 1.04
N LEU A 62 -1.34 -14.14 1.83
CA LEU A 62 -1.65 -12.75 1.46
C LEU A 62 -0.41 -11.89 1.17
N ILE A 63 0.72 -12.14 1.84
CA ILE A 63 1.98 -11.41 1.62
C ILE A 63 2.83 -11.99 0.47
N SER A 64 2.32 -12.96 -0.28
CA SER A 64 2.99 -13.57 -1.42
C SER A 64 2.48 -13.00 -2.75
N SER A 65 3.25 -13.20 -3.84
CA SER A 65 2.83 -12.87 -5.20
C SER A 65 1.52 -13.57 -5.57
N CYS A 66 1.32 -14.83 -5.12
CA CYS A 66 0.05 -15.55 -5.29
C CYS A 66 -1.13 -14.84 -4.59
N GLY A 67 -0.88 -14.25 -3.42
CA GLY A 67 -1.88 -13.45 -2.70
C GLY A 67 -2.27 -12.19 -3.48
N ALA A 68 -1.29 -11.51 -4.06
CA ALA A 68 -1.53 -10.35 -4.92
C ALA A 68 -2.32 -10.75 -6.18
N ALA A 69 -1.88 -11.79 -6.90
CA ALA A 69 -2.56 -12.33 -8.08
C ALA A 69 -4.01 -12.74 -7.76
N SER A 70 -4.22 -13.48 -6.66
CA SER A 70 -5.58 -13.88 -6.21
C SER A 70 -6.48 -12.67 -5.92
N THR A 71 -5.92 -11.61 -5.39
CA THR A 71 -6.66 -10.37 -5.11
C THR A 71 -7.09 -9.69 -6.40
N LEU A 72 -6.19 -9.55 -7.38
CA LEU A 72 -6.51 -8.96 -8.68
C LEU A 72 -7.56 -9.79 -9.45
N LEU A 73 -7.45 -11.11 -9.40
CA LEU A 73 -8.44 -12.01 -9.99
C LEU A 73 -9.82 -11.89 -9.33
N ALA A 74 -9.87 -11.65 -8.01
CA ALA A 74 -11.13 -11.40 -7.33
C ALA A 74 -11.78 -10.09 -7.80
N PHE A 75 -11.01 -9.04 -8.05
CA PHE A 75 -11.53 -7.81 -8.64
C PHE A 75 -12.02 -8.03 -10.06
N ASN A 76 -11.29 -8.76 -10.89
CA ASN A 76 -11.74 -9.13 -12.24
C ASN A 76 -13.10 -9.84 -12.19
N GLN A 77 -13.24 -10.82 -11.29
CA GLN A 77 -14.48 -11.57 -11.13
C GLN A 77 -15.65 -10.69 -10.69
N ALA A 78 -15.44 -9.81 -9.71
CA ALA A 78 -16.48 -8.89 -9.26
C ALA A 78 -16.90 -7.90 -10.36
N ASN A 79 -15.93 -7.35 -11.10
CA ASN A 79 -16.20 -6.46 -12.23
C ASN A 79 -16.96 -7.17 -13.35
N ALA A 80 -16.57 -8.41 -13.69
CA ALA A 80 -17.27 -9.21 -14.72
C ALA A 80 -18.71 -9.53 -14.30
N TYR A 81 -18.92 -9.93 -13.04
CA TYR A 81 -20.27 -10.22 -12.53
C TYR A 81 -21.22 -9.01 -12.63
N HIS A 82 -20.71 -7.82 -12.43
CA HIS A 82 -21.48 -6.58 -12.55
C HIS A 82 -21.45 -5.95 -13.95
N ASN A 83 -20.95 -6.65 -14.97
CA ASN A 83 -20.81 -6.16 -16.34
C ASN A 83 -20.10 -4.78 -16.44
N LYS A 84 -19.16 -4.52 -15.54
CA LYS A 84 -18.42 -3.26 -15.52
C LYS A 84 -17.48 -3.19 -16.73
N ARG A 85 -17.45 -2.05 -17.40
CA ARG A 85 -16.50 -1.78 -18.47
C ARG A 85 -15.17 -1.28 -17.87
N GLY A 86 -14.08 -2.00 -18.12
CA GLY A 86 -12.76 -1.67 -17.59
C GLY A 86 -12.53 -2.14 -16.15
N GLY A 87 -11.37 -1.84 -15.61
CA GLY A 87 -10.95 -2.31 -14.28
C GLY A 87 -10.63 -3.80 -14.24
N PHE A 88 -10.15 -4.35 -15.35
CA PHE A 88 -9.64 -5.71 -15.46
C PHE A 88 -8.12 -5.70 -15.47
N PHE A 89 -7.55 -6.64 -14.72
CA PHE A 89 -6.12 -6.87 -14.63
C PHE A 89 -5.74 -8.08 -15.48
N ASP A 90 -4.64 -7.97 -16.21
CA ASP A 90 -4.11 -9.08 -17.02
C ASP A 90 -3.32 -10.04 -16.13
N VAL A 91 -4.03 -10.90 -15.43
CA VAL A 91 -3.48 -11.90 -14.51
C VAL A 91 -4.09 -13.26 -14.84
N ARG A 92 -3.24 -14.27 -15.02
CA ARG A 92 -3.67 -15.63 -15.29
C ARG A 92 -4.22 -16.31 -14.04
N GLU A 93 -5.25 -17.14 -14.19
CA GLU A 93 -5.85 -17.88 -13.05
C GLU A 93 -4.83 -18.81 -12.34
N GLU A 94 -3.87 -19.39 -13.06
CA GLU A 94 -2.81 -20.22 -12.49
C GLU A 94 -1.95 -19.47 -11.46
N SER A 95 -1.76 -18.16 -11.64
CA SER A 95 -0.99 -17.30 -10.74
C SER A 95 -1.59 -17.23 -9.32
N ALA A 96 -2.83 -17.67 -9.15
CA ALA A 96 -3.42 -17.78 -7.82
C ALA A 96 -2.73 -18.82 -6.92
N LEU A 97 -2.02 -19.82 -7.50
CA LEU A 97 -1.40 -20.91 -6.76
C LEU A 97 0.03 -21.23 -7.22
N ASP A 98 0.40 -20.85 -8.42
CA ASP A 98 1.75 -21.02 -8.96
C ASP A 98 2.57 -19.75 -8.68
N SER A 99 3.54 -19.88 -7.78
CA SER A 99 4.38 -18.76 -7.36
C SER A 99 5.28 -18.20 -8.46
N PHE A 100 5.71 -19.05 -9.40
CA PHE A 100 6.53 -18.60 -10.52
C PHE A 100 5.69 -17.78 -11.51
N SER A 101 4.53 -18.28 -11.88
CA SER A 101 3.57 -17.54 -12.72
C SER A 101 3.13 -16.24 -12.06
N ALA A 102 2.85 -16.26 -10.75
CA ALA A 102 2.48 -15.07 -9.99
C ALA A 102 3.60 -14.02 -10.00
N ALA A 103 4.83 -14.41 -9.68
CA ALA A 103 5.97 -13.50 -9.66
C ALA A 103 6.19 -12.87 -11.05
N ALA A 104 6.12 -13.65 -12.12
CA ALA A 104 6.27 -13.14 -13.48
C ALA A 104 5.20 -12.10 -13.88
N GLN A 105 4.08 -12.04 -13.19
CA GLN A 105 2.96 -11.13 -13.52
C GLN A 105 2.79 -9.98 -12.54
N VAL A 106 3.25 -10.11 -11.29
CA VAL A 106 3.05 -9.08 -10.26
C VAL A 106 4.35 -8.52 -9.68
N ASP A 107 5.48 -9.17 -9.91
CA ASP A 107 6.82 -8.74 -9.49
C ASP A 107 7.59 -8.17 -10.71
N GLY A 108 6.97 -7.31 -11.50
CA GLY A 108 7.55 -6.78 -12.73
C GLY A 108 8.77 -5.87 -12.51
N ASP A 109 9.61 -5.73 -13.55
CA ASP A 109 10.69 -4.73 -13.64
C ASP A 109 10.12 -3.35 -13.99
N GLU A 110 8.98 -2.99 -13.42
CA GLU A 110 8.28 -1.76 -13.73
C GLU A 110 9.01 -0.57 -13.12
N PHE A 111 9.28 0.43 -13.93
CA PHE A 111 9.73 1.72 -13.43
C PHE A 111 8.57 2.43 -12.74
N ILE A 112 8.65 2.54 -11.40
CA ILE A 112 7.66 3.26 -10.61
C ILE A 112 8.15 4.69 -10.42
N PHE A 113 7.43 5.64 -11.00
CA PHE A 113 7.68 7.06 -10.82
C PHE A 113 6.56 7.67 -9.96
N ASP A 114 6.88 7.98 -8.71
CA ASP A 114 5.97 8.68 -7.82
C ASP A 114 6.06 10.19 -8.05
N VAL A 115 5.04 10.74 -8.70
CA VAL A 115 4.94 12.18 -8.98
C VAL A 115 4.47 13.01 -7.77
N GLN A 116 4.08 12.34 -6.69
CA GLN A 116 3.63 12.98 -5.44
C GLN A 116 4.68 12.91 -4.32
N GLY A 117 5.87 12.51 -4.64
CA GLY A 117 6.99 12.56 -3.70
C GLY A 117 7.23 14.00 -3.23
N HIS A 118 7.19 14.21 -1.93
CA HIS A 118 7.45 15.51 -1.33
C HIS A 118 8.90 15.56 -0.86
N TYR A 119 9.70 16.33 -1.57
CA TYR A 119 11.07 16.62 -1.18
C TYR A 119 11.18 18.07 -0.74
N VAL A 120 11.89 18.33 0.33
CA VAL A 120 12.17 19.67 0.80
C VAL A 120 13.67 19.92 0.86
N ASN A 121 14.08 21.15 0.59
CA ASN A 121 15.42 21.59 0.90
C ASN A 121 15.47 21.98 2.40
N PRO A 122 16.15 21.20 3.27
CA PRO A 122 16.17 21.49 4.69
C PRO A 122 16.86 22.83 5.02
N GLU A 123 17.74 23.33 4.15
CA GLU A 123 18.42 24.60 4.29
C GLU A 123 17.64 25.79 3.67
N GLY A 124 16.50 25.51 3.04
CA GLY A 124 15.66 26.54 2.44
C GLY A 124 14.98 27.43 3.49
N ASP A 125 14.71 28.69 3.14
CA ASP A 125 14.06 29.68 4.01
C ASP A 125 12.52 29.56 4.04
N TRP A 126 11.98 28.47 3.54
CA TRP A 126 10.52 28.27 3.43
C TRP A 126 9.82 28.15 4.79
N LEU A 127 10.47 27.56 5.81
CA LEU A 127 9.93 27.48 7.16
C LEU A 127 9.73 28.86 7.79
N GLY A 128 10.66 29.79 7.54
CA GLY A 128 10.55 31.16 8.04
C GLY A 128 9.36 31.92 7.46
N ARG A 129 8.94 31.52 6.26
CA ARG A 129 7.80 32.12 5.54
C ARG A 129 6.45 31.50 5.89
N MET A 130 6.45 30.32 6.52
CA MET A 130 5.20 29.67 6.91
C MET A 130 4.61 30.30 8.17
N PRO A 131 3.28 30.51 8.21
CA PRO A 131 2.60 30.87 9.45
C PRO A 131 2.89 29.83 10.53
N PRO A 132 3.04 30.23 11.82
CA PRO A 132 3.30 29.29 12.91
C PRO A 132 2.28 28.13 12.98
N SER A 133 1.01 28.41 12.64
CA SER A 133 -0.07 27.41 12.62
C SER A 133 0.04 26.37 11.52
N ALA A 134 0.82 26.65 10.46
CA ALA A 134 1.03 25.75 9.33
C ALA A 134 2.40 25.06 9.35
N ARG A 135 3.23 25.34 10.37
CA ARG A 135 4.52 24.68 10.48
C ARG A 135 4.34 23.21 10.81
N PRO A 136 5.08 22.32 10.13
CA PRO A 136 5.06 20.88 10.45
C PRO A 136 5.33 20.68 11.94
N TYR A 137 4.63 19.73 12.52
CA TYR A 137 4.75 19.47 13.96
C TYR A 137 6.16 19.01 14.31
N ALA A 138 6.71 19.56 15.37
CA ALA A 138 7.95 19.08 16.00
C ALA A 138 7.89 17.57 16.36
N GLY A 139 6.68 17.00 16.44
CA GLY A 139 6.46 15.56 16.64
C GLY A 139 6.72 14.68 15.40
N MET A 140 6.79 15.22 14.19
CA MET A 140 7.22 14.46 13.00
C MET A 140 8.70 14.10 13.05
N GLY A 141 9.51 14.80 13.83
CA GLY A 141 10.95 14.52 14.02
C GLY A 141 11.28 13.22 14.75
N LYS A 142 10.28 12.42 15.12
CA LYS A 142 10.50 11.04 15.60
C LYS A 142 10.41 10.01 14.48
N ALA A 143 10.21 10.42 13.25
CA ALA A 143 10.46 9.57 12.10
C ALA A 143 11.95 9.18 12.13
N ARG A 144 12.23 7.90 12.00
CA ARG A 144 13.57 7.28 12.10
C ARG A 144 14.42 7.57 10.86
N CYS A 145 14.70 8.81 10.60
CA CYS A 145 15.85 9.13 9.81
C CYS A 145 17.02 9.30 10.77
N GLU A 146 18.20 8.89 10.39
CA GLU A 146 19.44 9.12 11.13
C GLU A 146 19.88 10.60 11.05
N ALA A 147 18.92 11.52 11.10
CA ALA A 147 19.20 12.91 11.28
C ALA A 147 19.84 13.04 12.64
N GLY A 148 21.12 13.28 12.66
CA GLY A 148 21.94 13.33 13.86
C GLY A 148 21.31 14.18 14.96
N GLU A 149 21.65 13.88 16.20
CA GLU A 149 21.12 14.51 17.43
C GLU A 149 21.26 16.05 17.46
N GLU A 150 21.98 16.64 16.51
CA GLU A 150 22.24 18.06 16.37
C GLU A 150 21.14 18.86 15.67
N GLY A 151 20.04 18.21 15.23
CA GLY A 151 19.10 18.83 14.30
C GLY A 151 18.17 19.92 14.89
N GLY A 152 18.05 20.06 16.22
CA GLY A 152 17.11 21.00 16.83
C GLY A 152 15.71 20.89 16.20
N ASP A 153 14.97 22.00 16.13
CA ASP A 153 13.62 22.08 15.54
C ASP A 153 13.55 21.78 14.02
N ARG A 154 14.69 21.69 13.35
CA ARG A 154 14.82 21.43 11.91
C ARG A 154 15.32 20.04 11.58
N GLY A 155 15.72 19.24 12.57
CA GLY A 155 16.32 17.92 12.35
C GLY A 155 15.42 16.97 11.54
N TYR A 156 14.11 17.05 11.71
CA TYR A 156 13.18 16.24 10.95
C TYR A 156 13.16 16.55 9.44
N LEU A 157 13.62 17.73 9.01
CA LEU A 157 13.65 18.10 7.59
C LEU A 157 14.71 17.31 6.84
N ASN A 158 15.75 16.81 7.54
CA ASN A 158 16.76 15.98 6.92
C ASN A 158 16.14 14.66 6.43
N CYS A 159 15.06 14.18 7.08
CA CYS A 159 14.31 13.02 6.63
C CYS A 159 13.60 13.21 5.29
N LEU A 160 13.43 14.45 4.86
CA LEU A 160 12.75 14.81 3.60
C LEU A 160 13.76 15.31 2.55
N ASN A 161 15.06 15.18 2.84
CA ASN A 161 16.12 15.57 1.91
C ASN A 161 16.22 14.54 0.79
N ALA A 162 16.14 15.00 -0.45
CA ALA A 162 16.25 14.13 -1.64
C ALA A 162 17.57 13.33 -1.72
N ASN A 163 18.60 13.73 -1.01
CA ASN A 163 19.88 13.01 -0.97
C ASN A 163 19.88 11.82 0.02
N GLU A 164 18.85 11.70 0.86
CA GLU A 164 18.69 10.61 1.83
C GLU A 164 17.80 9.46 1.29
N PHE A 165 17.23 9.63 0.11
CA PHE A 165 16.43 8.66 -0.63
C PHE A 165 17.18 8.20 -1.88
#